data_8ba8880f68a8fd504ae7c9142ce432f0
#
_entry.id   8ba8880f68a8fd504ae7c9142ce432f0
#
_cell.length_a   1.000
_cell.length_b   1.000
_cell.length_c   1.000
_cell.angle_alpha   90.00
_cell.angle_beta   90.00
_cell.angle_gamma   90.00
#
_symmetry.space_group_name_H-M   'P 1'
#
loop_
_entity.id
_entity.type
_entity.pdbx_description
1 polymer ?
#
loop_
_entity_poly.entity_id
_entity_poly.type
_entity_poly.pdbx_seq_one_letter_code
_entity_poly.pdbx_strand_id
1 'polypeptide(L)'
;MTTTKQRSALTGGTLAILAVLFVAAIVLTNTLFRGARLDLTENRLYTLTEGTRQVIAEIKEPVNLYLFFSDRATRDIPQLRNYATRVREMLEEVAAKSDGRIQLQVIDPLPFSDEEDRASSFGLQAVPVGQGGESIYFGLAGTNSTDGQMVVPFFQPDKEAFLEYDIAKLLHSLATTTKPVVGVISGLALAPGFDPATRQMRPGAAIFTSLNELFDVRQLNQAATAKIDPEIQTLVLVHPKDYSEDLQYAIDQFVMRGGNLLAFVDPN
;
A
#
# COMPACT_ATOMS: atom_id res chain seq x y z
N MET A 1 -15.82 -57.22 -47.05
CA MET A 1 -16.63 -56.12 -46.46
C MET A 1 -16.21 -55.76 -45.01
N THR A 2 -14.94 -55.90 -44.63
CA THR A 2 -14.43 -55.73 -43.23
C THR A 2 -13.56 -54.50 -43.07
N THR A 3 -13.24 -53.73 -44.10
CA THR A 3 -12.28 -52.64 -44.06
C THR A 3 -12.82 -51.26 -43.64
N THR A 4 -14.12 -51.03 -43.81
CA THR A 4 -14.76 -49.72 -43.53
C THR A 4 -15.07 -49.56 -42.03
N LYS A 5 -15.51 -50.58 -41.31
CA LYS A 5 -15.77 -50.55 -39.86
C LYS A 5 -14.49 -50.40 -39.02
N GLN A 6 -13.36 -51.00 -39.45
CA GLN A 6 -12.09 -50.85 -38.75
C GLN A 6 -11.50 -49.44 -38.94
N ARG A 7 -11.69 -48.78 -40.11
CA ARG A 7 -11.23 -47.41 -40.32
C ARG A 7 -12.04 -46.40 -39.51
N SER A 8 -13.35 -46.58 -39.36
CA SER A 8 -14.18 -45.70 -38.52
C SER A 8 -13.90 -45.83 -37.01
N ALA A 9 -13.57 -47.05 -36.57
CA ALA A 9 -13.17 -47.26 -35.15
C ALA A 9 -11.78 -46.67 -34.84
N LEU A 10 -10.84 -46.77 -35.79
CA LEU A 10 -9.54 -46.15 -35.66
C LEU A 10 -9.60 -44.61 -35.66
N THR A 11 -10.44 -44.02 -36.56
CA THR A 11 -10.67 -42.55 -36.56
C THR A 11 -11.40 -42.04 -35.33
N GLY A 12 -12.36 -42.79 -34.78
CA GLY A 12 -13.03 -42.45 -33.52
C GLY A 12 -12.09 -42.51 -32.31
N GLY A 13 -11.23 -43.54 -32.27
CA GLY A 13 -10.23 -43.68 -31.21
C GLY A 13 -9.16 -42.59 -31.23
N THR A 14 -8.64 -42.23 -32.42
CA THR A 14 -7.69 -41.14 -32.57
C THR A 14 -8.30 -39.78 -32.21
N LEU A 15 -9.56 -39.53 -32.56
CA LEU A 15 -10.27 -38.29 -32.16
C LEU A 15 -10.46 -38.22 -30.64
N ALA A 16 -10.81 -39.30 -29.97
CA ALA A 16 -10.96 -39.36 -28.54
C ALA A 16 -9.61 -39.10 -27.82
N ILE A 17 -8.50 -39.70 -28.31
CA ILE A 17 -7.17 -39.48 -27.77
C ILE A 17 -6.75 -38.00 -27.97
N LEU A 18 -7.01 -37.41 -29.14
CA LEU A 18 -6.73 -36.01 -29.39
C LEU A 18 -7.54 -35.07 -28.51
N ALA A 19 -8.80 -35.37 -28.23
CA ALA A 19 -9.64 -34.62 -27.31
C ALA A 19 -9.11 -34.69 -25.86
N VAL A 20 -8.71 -35.88 -25.41
CA VAL A 20 -8.11 -36.04 -24.07
C VAL A 20 -6.77 -35.31 -23.96
N LEU A 21 -5.91 -35.39 -24.97
CA LEU A 21 -4.65 -34.63 -25.01
C LEU A 21 -4.88 -33.12 -25.04
N PHE A 22 -5.88 -32.64 -25.75
CA PHE A 22 -6.25 -31.24 -25.79
C PHE A 22 -6.73 -30.74 -24.40
N VAL A 23 -7.62 -31.48 -23.75
CA VAL A 23 -8.07 -31.16 -22.39
C VAL A 23 -6.89 -31.22 -21.39
N ALA A 24 -6.03 -32.24 -21.47
CA ALA A 24 -4.86 -32.34 -20.65
C ALA A 24 -3.88 -31.15 -20.87
N ALA A 25 -3.70 -30.74 -22.12
CA ALA A 25 -2.89 -29.55 -22.45
C ALA A 25 -3.48 -28.27 -21.87
N ILE A 26 -4.82 -28.09 -21.95
CA ILE A 26 -5.51 -26.93 -21.35
C ILE A 26 -5.30 -26.94 -19.82
N VAL A 27 -5.52 -28.06 -19.16
CA VAL A 27 -5.34 -28.20 -17.70
C VAL A 27 -3.88 -27.95 -17.32
N LEU A 28 -2.94 -28.53 -18.06
CA LEU A 28 -1.50 -28.34 -17.81
C LEU A 28 -1.07 -26.89 -18.01
N THR A 29 -1.53 -26.27 -19.10
CA THR A 29 -1.27 -24.85 -19.37
C THR A 29 -1.85 -23.98 -18.28
N ASN A 30 -3.10 -24.24 -17.87
CA ASN A 30 -3.75 -23.47 -16.80
C ASN A 30 -3.08 -23.65 -15.42
N THR A 31 -2.48 -24.80 -15.14
CA THR A 31 -1.79 -25.06 -13.87
C THR A 31 -0.36 -24.53 -13.89
N LEU A 32 0.38 -24.69 -14.97
CA LEU A 32 1.76 -24.22 -15.13
C LEU A 32 1.86 -22.71 -15.29
N PHE A 33 0.87 -22.09 -15.94
CA PHE A 33 0.86 -20.64 -16.22
C PHE A 33 -0.12 -19.84 -15.36
N ARG A 34 -0.58 -20.38 -14.25
CA ARG A 34 -1.46 -19.69 -13.28
C ARG A 34 -0.87 -18.43 -12.65
N GLY A 35 0.23 -17.93 -13.08
CA GLY A 35 0.85 -16.68 -12.61
C GLY A 35 1.77 -16.06 -13.64
N ALA A 36 1.90 -16.67 -14.81
CA ALA A 36 2.73 -16.12 -15.88
C ALA A 36 1.90 -15.12 -16.71
N ARG A 37 1.72 -13.91 -16.17
CA ARG A 37 1.26 -12.76 -16.97
C ARG A 37 2.48 -12.17 -17.68
N LEU A 38 2.54 -12.25 -19.00
CA LEU A 38 3.49 -11.50 -19.82
C LEU A 38 2.97 -10.07 -19.91
N ASP A 39 3.56 -9.20 -19.14
CA ASP A 39 3.29 -7.76 -19.20
C ASP A 39 4.00 -7.21 -20.46
N LEU A 40 3.22 -6.94 -21.50
CA LEU A 40 3.67 -6.36 -22.77
C LEU A 40 3.47 -4.83 -22.81
N THR A 41 3.10 -4.21 -21.70
CA THR A 41 2.94 -2.76 -21.62
C THR A 41 4.30 -2.07 -21.57
N GLU A 42 4.41 -0.90 -22.21
CA GLU A 42 5.65 -0.12 -22.31
C GLU A 42 6.25 0.22 -20.93
N ASN A 43 5.41 0.37 -19.89
CA ASN A 43 5.81 0.72 -18.55
C ASN A 43 5.69 -0.43 -17.52
N ARG A 44 5.50 -1.69 -17.98
CA ARG A 44 5.30 -2.86 -17.11
C ARG A 44 4.24 -2.62 -16.02
N LEU A 45 3.13 -2.04 -16.42
CA LEU A 45 2.06 -1.54 -15.55
C LEU A 45 1.41 -2.64 -14.66
N TYR A 46 1.63 -3.91 -15.00
CA TYR A 46 1.09 -5.09 -14.31
C TYR A 46 2.17 -5.92 -13.62
N THR A 47 3.40 -5.39 -13.53
CA THR A 47 4.51 -6.09 -12.87
C THR A 47 4.91 -5.33 -11.62
N LEU A 48 4.72 -5.96 -10.46
CA LEU A 48 5.11 -5.36 -9.18
C LEU A 48 6.62 -5.11 -9.12
N THR A 49 7.01 -3.96 -8.58
CA THR A 49 8.41 -3.63 -8.31
C THR A 49 9.02 -4.58 -7.28
N GLU A 50 10.34 -4.62 -7.25
CA GLU A 50 11.05 -5.45 -6.26
C GLU A 50 10.75 -5.01 -4.82
N GLY A 51 10.62 -3.69 -4.59
CA GLY A 51 10.25 -3.15 -3.28
C GLY A 51 8.87 -3.64 -2.81
N THR A 52 7.88 -3.63 -3.70
CA THR A 52 6.54 -4.15 -3.37
C THR A 52 6.56 -5.64 -3.09
N ARG A 53 7.35 -6.43 -3.83
CA ARG A 53 7.52 -7.87 -3.56
C ARG A 53 8.16 -8.14 -2.21
N GLN A 54 9.15 -7.34 -1.80
CA GLN A 54 9.76 -7.44 -0.48
C GLN A 54 8.74 -7.14 0.62
N VAL A 55 7.94 -6.09 0.47
CA VAL A 55 6.85 -5.77 1.42
C VAL A 55 5.87 -6.93 1.53
N ILE A 56 5.45 -7.54 0.42
CA ILE A 56 4.55 -8.72 0.43
C ILE A 56 5.21 -9.90 1.14
N ALA A 57 6.50 -10.13 0.94
CA ALA A 57 7.24 -11.21 1.59
C ALA A 57 7.38 -11.02 3.11
N GLU A 58 7.41 -9.78 3.60
CA GLU A 58 7.47 -9.43 5.02
C GLU A 58 6.15 -9.68 5.75
N ILE A 59 5.02 -9.78 5.03
CA ILE A 59 3.71 -10.07 5.62
C ILE A 59 3.71 -11.49 6.17
N LYS A 60 3.64 -11.62 7.49
CA LYS A 60 3.63 -12.91 8.20
C LYS A 60 2.23 -13.36 8.58
N GLU A 61 1.36 -12.40 8.85
CA GLU A 61 0.00 -12.63 9.32
C GLU A 61 -1.04 -12.29 8.24
N PRO A 62 -2.25 -12.86 8.29
CA PRO A 62 -3.29 -12.57 7.31
C PRO A 62 -3.66 -11.08 7.29
N VAL A 63 -3.76 -10.53 6.08
CA VAL A 63 -4.21 -9.17 5.80
C VAL A 63 -5.47 -9.26 4.93
N ASN A 64 -6.53 -8.56 5.31
CA ASN A 64 -7.74 -8.44 4.51
C ASN A 64 -7.76 -7.06 3.84
N LEU A 65 -7.95 -7.06 2.52
CA LEU A 65 -8.10 -5.87 1.70
C LEU A 65 -9.53 -5.77 1.19
N TYR A 66 -10.14 -4.61 1.35
CA TYR A 66 -11.50 -4.29 0.91
C TYR A 66 -11.43 -3.15 -0.09
N LEU A 67 -11.57 -3.46 -1.38
CA LEU A 67 -11.68 -2.46 -2.43
C LEU A 67 -13.14 -2.06 -2.57
N PHE A 68 -13.46 -0.84 -2.21
CA PHE A 68 -14.78 -0.25 -2.41
C PHE A 68 -14.78 0.54 -3.71
N PHE A 69 -15.66 0.16 -4.63
CA PHE A 69 -15.83 0.87 -5.89
C PHE A 69 -17.30 0.89 -6.30
N SER A 70 -17.89 2.08 -6.40
CA SER A 70 -19.28 2.29 -6.81
C SER A 70 -19.43 2.07 -8.33
N ASP A 71 -19.45 0.80 -8.76
CA ASP A 71 -19.47 0.41 -10.19
C ASP A 71 -20.74 0.91 -10.87
N ARG A 72 -21.88 0.83 -10.21
CA ARG A 72 -23.17 1.23 -10.81
C ARG A 72 -23.28 2.74 -11.00
N ALA A 73 -22.81 3.52 -10.04
CA ALA A 73 -22.86 5.00 -10.08
C ALA A 73 -21.83 5.60 -11.06
N THR A 74 -20.80 4.82 -11.46
CA THR A 74 -19.71 5.29 -12.33
C THR A 74 -19.85 4.85 -13.78
N ARG A 75 -21.03 4.31 -14.21
CA ARG A 75 -21.24 3.78 -15.58
C ARG A 75 -20.92 4.78 -16.66
N ASP A 76 -21.24 6.03 -16.45
CA ASP A 76 -21.06 7.12 -17.39
C ASP A 76 -19.73 7.85 -17.26
N ILE A 77 -18.80 7.31 -16.45
CA ILE A 77 -17.46 7.87 -16.19
C ILE A 77 -16.36 6.87 -16.62
N PRO A 78 -16.10 6.71 -17.93
CA PRO A 78 -15.19 5.68 -18.44
C PRO A 78 -13.76 5.79 -17.87
N GLN A 79 -13.25 6.99 -17.66
CA GLN A 79 -11.90 7.22 -17.13
C GLN A 79 -11.76 6.63 -15.72
N LEU A 80 -12.75 6.84 -14.86
CA LEU A 80 -12.73 6.31 -13.49
C LEU A 80 -12.83 4.78 -13.49
N ARG A 81 -13.66 4.22 -14.36
CA ARG A 81 -13.81 2.76 -14.53
C ARG A 81 -12.53 2.09 -15.02
N ASN A 82 -11.86 2.70 -16.01
CA ASN A 82 -10.57 2.19 -16.48
C ASN A 82 -9.53 2.17 -15.36
N TYR A 83 -9.48 3.25 -14.60
CA TYR A 83 -8.57 3.32 -13.46
C TYR A 83 -8.95 2.32 -12.34
N ALA A 84 -10.24 2.14 -12.05
CA ALA A 84 -10.71 1.14 -11.09
C ALA A 84 -10.36 -0.29 -11.51
N THR A 85 -10.45 -0.60 -12.82
CA THR A 85 -10.01 -1.89 -13.36
C THR A 85 -8.52 -2.09 -13.07
N ARG A 86 -7.70 -1.09 -13.32
CA ARG A 86 -6.25 -1.15 -13.06
C ARG A 86 -5.92 -1.32 -11.59
N VAL A 87 -6.60 -0.57 -10.70
CA VAL A 87 -6.46 -0.74 -9.24
C VAL A 87 -6.79 -2.17 -8.83
N ARG A 88 -7.90 -2.70 -9.33
CA ARG A 88 -8.33 -4.09 -9.04
C ARG A 88 -7.30 -5.10 -9.51
N GLU A 89 -6.81 -5.00 -10.75
CA GLU A 89 -5.83 -5.92 -11.31
C GLU A 89 -4.51 -5.91 -10.53
N MET A 90 -4.05 -4.74 -10.09
CA MET A 90 -2.87 -4.62 -9.24
C MET A 90 -3.08 -5.27 -7.86
N LEU A 91 -4.24 -5.07 -7.24
CA LEU A 91 -4.57 -5.71 -5.96
C LEU A 91 -4.70 -7.23 -6.08
N GLU A 92 -5.26 -7.73 -7.19
CA GLU A 92 -5.32 -9.16 -7.50
C GLU A 92 -3.92 -9.76 -7.67
N GLU A 93 -2.99 -9.05 -8.34
CA GLU A 93 -1.60 -9.48 -8.47
C GLU A 93 -0.88 -9.52 -7.10
N VAL A 94 -1.09 -8.49 -6.27
CA VAL A 94 -0.58 -8.43 -4.89
C VAL A 94 -1.10 -9.62 -4.07
N ALA A 95 -2.40 -9.90 -4.14
CA ALA A 95 -3.01 -11.03 -3.44
C ALA A 95 -2.45 -12.37 -3.95
N ALA A 96 -2.29 -12.53 -5.27
CA ALA A 96 -1.74 -13.74 -5.88
C ALA A 96 -0.28 -14.02 -5.47
N LYS A 97 0.53 -12.97 -5.27
CA LYS A 97 1.95 -13.09 -4.85
C LYS A 97 2.13 -13.27 -3.35
N SER A 98 1.08 -13.19 -2.56
CA SER A 98 1.15 -13.28 -1.10
C SER A 98 1.06 -14.71 -0.55
N ASP A 99 1.00 -15.73 -1.38
CA ASP A 99 0.77 -17.13 -0.97
C ASP A 99 -0.46 -17.30 -0.06
N GLY A 100 -1.53 -16.55 -0.36
CA GLY A 100 -2.80 -16.59 0.36
C GLY A 100 -2.84 -15.79 1.67
N ARG A 101 -1.78 -15.05 1.99
CA ARG A 101 -1.74 -14.18 3.20
C ARG A 101 -2.53 -12.89 3.03
N ILE A 102 -2.75 -12.45 1.79
CA ILE A 102 -3.58 -11.29 1.48
C ILE A 102 -4.88 -11.77 0.85
N GLN A 103 -6.01 -11.41 1.46
CA GLN A 103 -7.34 -11.69 0.93
C GLN A 103 -7.96 -10.40 0.40
N LEU A 104 -8.35 -10.38 -0.87
CA LEU A 104 -8.99 -9.24 -1.51
C LEU A 104 -10.49 -9.48 -1.62
N GLN A 105 -11.28 -8.52 -1.15
CA GLN A 105 -12.72 -8.44 -1.38
C GLN A 105 -13.04 -7.15 -2.13
N VAL A 106 -13.77 -7.27 -3.24
CA VAL A 106 -14.27 -6.12 -4.00
C VAL A 106 -15.74 -5.90 -3.64
N ILE A 107 -16.07 -4.67 -3.28
CA ILE A 107 -17.39 -4.29 -2.76
C ILE A 107 -17.93 -3.12 -3.59
N ASP A 108 -19.18 -3.23 -4.06
CA ASP A 108 -19.92 -2.15 -4.75
C ASP A 108 -20.90 -1.51 -3.77
N PRO A 109 -20.54 -0.41 -3.08
CA PRO A 109 -21.42 0.25 -2.13
C PRO A 109 -22.59 0.89 -2.88
N LEU A 110 -23.80 0.45 -2.53
CA LEU A 110 -25.03 1.07 -3.04
C LEU A 110 -25.51 2.12 -2.05
N PRO A 111 -26.20 3.18 -2.51
CA PRO A 111 -26.79 4.17 -1.63
C PRO A 111 -27.70 3.51 -0.59
N PHE A 112 -27.53 3.88 0.68
CA PHE A 112 -28.29 3.36 1.84
C PHE A 112 -28.14 1.86 2.08
N SER A 113 -27.01 1.26 1.72
CA SER A 113 -26.70 -0.15 1.97
C SER A 113 -25.71 -0.33 3.13
N ASP A 114 -25.65 -1.56 3.67
CA ASP A 114 -24.67 -1.94 4.70
C ASP A 114 -23.21 -1.79 4.19
N GLU A 115 -23.00 -1.93 2.87
CA GLU A 115 -21.71 -1.74 2.23
C GLU A 115 -21.28 -0.26 2.25
N GLU A 116 -22.22 0.68 2.09
CA GLU A 116 -21.95 2.11 2.21
C GLU A 116 -21.62 2.49 3.65
N ASP A 117 -22.37 1.97 4.62
CA ASP A 117 -22.12 2.17 6.05
C ASP A 117 -20.74 1.61 6.42
N ARG A 118 -20.38 0.44 5.88
CA ARG A 118 -19.08 -0.18 6.06
C ARG A 118 -17.95 0.66 5.45
N ALA A 119 -18.13 1.20 4.24
CA ALA A 119 -17.16 2.10 3.61
C ALA A 119 -16.92 3.34 4.48
N SER A 120 -17.99 3.94 4.97
CA SER A 120 -17.93 5.10 5.86
C SER A 120 -17.27 4.77 7.20
N SER A 121 -17.54 3.60 7.79
CA SER A 121 -16.94 3.15 9.05
C SER A 121 -15.43 2.92 8.94
N PHE A 122 -14.94 2.52 7.77
CA PHE A 122 -13.51 2.45 7.46
C PHE A 122 -12.88 3.83 7.27
N GLY A 123 -13.66 4.90 7.12
CA GLY A 123 -13.16 6.24 6.85
C GLY A 123 -12.88 6.52 5.38
N LEU A 124 -13.52 5.79 4.46
CA LEU A 124 -13.46 6.13 3.05
C LEU A 124 -14.21 7.42 2.75
N GLN A 125 -13.72 8.14 1.75
CA GLN A 125 -14.31 9.41 1.34
C GLN A 125 -15.38 9.20 0.27
N ALA A 126 -16.59 9.61 0.57
CA ALA A 126 -17.64 9.75 -0.43
C ALA A 126 -17.42 11.01 -1.27
N VAL A 127 -17.35 10.86 -2.59
CA VAL A 127 -17.15 11.98 -3.53
C VAL A 127 -18.42 12.18 -4.34
N PRO A 128 -19.05 13.37 -4.27
CA PRO A 128 -20.25 13.65 -5.05
C PRO A 128 -19.94 13.69 -6.55
N VAL A 129 -20.77 13.05 -7.36
CA VAL A 129 -20.67 13.06 -8.81
C VAL A 129 -21.96 13.55 -9.46
N GLY A 130 -21.83 14.35 -10.50
CA GLY A 130 -22.97 14.90 -11.24
C GLY A 130 -23.79 15.92 -10.47
N GLN A 131 -24.94 16.33 -11.05
CA GLN A 131 -25.85 17.32 -10.45
C GLN A 131 -26.89 16.69 -9.51
N GLY A 132 -26.97 15.37 -9.44
CA GLY A 132 -27.97 14.63 -8.67
C GLY A 132 -27.62 14.40 -7.18
N GLY A 133 -26.43 14.80 -6.73
CA GLY A 133 -26.00 14.59 -5.34
C GLY A 133 -25.65 13.12 -5.03
N GLU A 134 -25.55 12.27 -6.03
CA GLU A 134 -25.09 10.88 -5.88
C GLU A 134 -23.61 10.87 -5.51
N SER A 135 -23.25 10.13 -4.47
CA SER A 135 -21.86 10.02 -4.03
C SER A 135 -21.28 8.67 -4.46
N ILE A 136 -20.00 8.68 -4.82
CA ILE A 136 -19.26 7.47 -5.15
C ILE A 136 -18.15 7.22 -4.13
N TYR A 137 -17.89 5.95 -3.92
CA TYR A 137 -16.72 5.48 -3.19
C TYR A 137 -15.74 4.85 -4.18
N PHE A 138 -14.47 5.17 -4.04
CA PHE A 138 -13.38 4.52 -4.76
C PHE A 138 -12.14 4.53 -3.88
N GLY A 139 -12.06 3.60 -2.95
CA GLY A 139 -10.98 3.55 -1.98
C GLY A 139 -10.66 2.13 -1.53
N LEU A 140 -9.61 2.00 -0.74
CA LEU A 140 -9.12 0.74 -0.23
C LEU A 140 -9.03 0.80 1.29
N ALA A 141 -9.63 -0.16 1.97
CA ALA A 141 -9.39 -0.41 3.39
C ALA A 141 -8.61 -1.72 3.55
N GLY A 142 -7.67 -1.73 4.48
CA GLY A 142 -6.93 -2.92 4.85
C GLY A 142 -6.98 -3.14 6.36
N THR A 143 -7.09 -4.41 6.79
CA THR A 143 -7.04 -4.80 8.20
C THR A 143 -6.08 -5.97 8.39
N ASN A 144 -5.45 -6.03 9.56
CA ASN A 144 -4.61 -7.15 9.97
C ASN A 144 -5.24 -7.94 11.14
N SER A 145 -4.55 -8.97 11.63
CA SER A 145 -4.98 -9.82 12.74
C SER A 145 -4.95 -9.16 14.12
N THR A 146 -4.33 -7.99 14.25
CA THR A 146 -4.17 -7.24 15.52
C THR A 146 -5.03 -5.98 15.57
N ASP A 147 -6.16 -5.95 14.86
CA ASP A 147 -7.08 -4.82 14.73
C ASP A 147 -6.44 -3.54 14.13
N GLY A 148 -5.26 -3.68 13.52
CA GLY A 148 -4.64 -2.60 12.76
C GLY A 148 -5.46 -2.33 11.50
N GLN A 149 -5.74 -1.05 11.24
CA GLN A 149 -6.49 -0.59 10.07
C GLN A 149 -5.70 0.49 9.33
N MET A 150 -5.64 0.37 8.00
CA MET A 150 -5.07 1.37 7.10
C MET A 150 -6.02 1.60 5.94
N VAL A 151 -6.06 2.86 5.47
CA VAL A 151 -7.05 3.27 4.46
C VAL A 151 -6.41 4.16 3.41
N VAL A 152 -6.72 3.90 2.14
CA VAL A 152 -6.63 4.89 1.05
C VAL A 152 -8.04 5.44 0.84
N PRO A 153 -8.34 6.65 1.31
CA PRO A 153 -9.73 7.15 1.40
C PRO A 153 -10.40 7.29 0.04
N PHE A 154 -9.63 7.67 -0.98
CA PHE A 154 -10.10 7.79 -2.37
C PHE A 154 -8.93 7.68 -3.34
N PHE A 155 -9.06 6.85 -4.38
CA PHE A 155 -8.09 6.74 -5.47
C PHE A 155 -8.32 7.84 -6.49
N GLN A 156 -7.37 8.76 -6.60
CA GLN A 156 -7.41 9.88 -7.53
C GLN A 156 -6.74 9.49 -8.86
N PRO A 157 -7.43 9.61 -10.02
CA PRO A 157 -6.86 9.23 -11.31
C PRO A 157 -5.58 9.99 -11.70
N ASP A 158 -5.43 11.24 -11.26
CA ASP A 158 -4.24 12.07 -11.47
C ASP A 158 -3.01 11.59 -10.70
N LYS A 159 -3.20 10.73 -9.68
CA LYS A 159 -2.15 10.08 -8.90
C LYS A 159 -1.88 8.64 -9.30
N GLU A 160 -2.36 8.20 -10.45
CA GLU A 160 -2.19 6.83 -10.94
C GLU A 160 -0.72 6.35 -10.92
N ALA A 161 0.23 7.24 -11.17
CA ALA A 161 1.67 6.93 -11.12
C ALA A 161 2.17 6.49 -9.73
N PHE A 162 1.45 6.83 -8.66
CA PHE A 162 1.77 6.48 -7.28
C PHE A 162 0.96 5.31 -6.73
N LEU A 163 0.11 4.69 -7.55
CA LEU A 163 -0.79 3.62 -7.12
C LEU A 163 -0.06 2.47 -6.41
N GLU A 164 1.02 1.97 -7.00
CA GLU A 164 1.80 0.87 -6.41
C GLU A 164 2.43 1.28 -5.08
N TYR A 165 2.93 2.51 -5.00
CA TYR A 165 3.50 3.05 -3.77
C TYR A 165 2.44 3.13 -2.65
N ASP A 166 1.24 3.63 -2.94
CA ASP A 166 0.16 3.77 -1.96
C ASP A 166 -0.27 2.40 -1.43
N ILE A 167 -0.38 1.40 -2.31
CA ILE A 167 -0.69 0.02 -1.92
C ILE A 167 0.45 -0.58 -1.09
N ALA A 168 1.71 -0.45 -1.52
CA ALA A 168 2.86 -0.97 -0.79
C ALA A 168 2.98 -0.33 0.60
N LYS A 169 2.75 0.98 0.71
CA LYS A 169 2.73 1.72 1.98
C LYS A 169 1.64 1.19 2.92
N LEU A 170 0.42 0.98 2.41
CA LEU A 170 -0.68 0.40 3.19
C LEU A 170 -0.31 -1.00 3.71
N LEU A 171 0.21 -1.85 2.85
CA LEU A 171 0.62 -3.21 3.21
C LEU A 171 1.75 -3.22 4.24
N HIS A 172 2.78 -2.40 4.05
CA HIS A 172 3.90 -2.27 4.99
C HIS A 172 3.39 -1.82 6.37
N SER A 173 2.49 -0.86 6.42
CA SER A 173 1.90 -0.38 7.67
C SER A 173 1.06 -1.45 8.39
N LEU A 174 0.38 -2.33 7.64
CA LEU A 174 -0.37 -3.45 8.21
C LEU A 174 0.53 -4.62 8.64
N ALA A 175 1.66 -4.82 7.96
CA ALA A 175 2.65 -5.85 8.29
C ALA A 175 3.48 -5.49 9.53
N THR A 176 3.65 -4.19 9.79
CA THR A 176 4.50 -3.67 10.87
C THR A 176 3.64 -3.37 12.09
N THR A 177 3.69 -4.26 13.09
CA THR A 177 2.94 -4.10 14.36
C THR A 177 3.52 -3.04 15.27
N THR A 178 4.82 -2.76 15.15
CA THR A 178 5.54 -1.74 15.94
C THR A 178 6.31 -0.83 15.00
N LYS A 179 5.95 0.45 14.99
CA LYS A 179 6.70 1.44 14.19
C LYS A 179 8.12 1.60 14.73
N PRO A 180 9.15 1.63 13.87
CA PRO A 180 10.51 1.98 14.29
C PRO A 180 10.53 3.36 14.93
N VAL A 181 11.27 3.49 16.04
CA VAL A 181 11.37 4.74 16.79
C VAL A 181 12.42 5.64 16.16
N VAL A 182 12.02 6.85 15.78
CA VAL A 182 12.88 7.87 15.16
C VAL A 182 12.95 9.09 16.08
N GLY A 183 14.15 9.46 16.52
CA GLY A 183 14.37 10.71 17.24
C GLY A 183 14.58 11.86 16.24
N VAL A 184 13.94 13.00 16.47
CA VAL A 184 14.14 14.20 15.65
C VAL A 184 14.62 15.34 16.54
N ILE A 185 15.80 15.88 16.22
CA ILE A 185 16.31 17.11 16.80
C ILE A 185 16.32 18.18 15.71
N SER A 186 15.61 19.27 15.93
CA SER A 186 15.47 20.31 14.92
C SER A 186 15.59 21.70 15.55
N GLY A 187 16.42 22.55 14.94
CA GLY A 187 16.41 23.98 15.21
C GLY A 187 15.19 24.71 14.61
N LEU A 188 14.46 24.00 13.73
CA LEU A 188 13.24 24.49 13.10
C LEU A 188 12.01 23.90 13.77
N ALA A 189 10.94 24.65 13.77
CA ALA A 189 9.68 24.22 14.36
C ALA A 189 8.89 23.30 13.40
N LEU A 190 9.30 22.04 13.29
CA LEU A 190 8.70 21.04 12.40
C LEU A 190 7.45 20.37 12.95
N ALA A 191 7.39 20.11 14.26
CA ALA A 191 6.23 19.51 14.89
C ALA A 191 5.05 20.49 15.02
N PRO A 192 3.82 19.98 15.14
CA PRO A 192 2.68 20.81 15.54
C PRO A 192 2.97 21.48 16.88
N GLY A 193 2.54 22.72 17.03
CA GLY A 193 2.80 23.43 18.27
C GLY A 193 2.04 24.75 18.35
N PHE A 194 2.07 25.36 19.55
CA PHE A 194 1.47 26.66 19.79
C PHE A 194 2.44 27.76 19.33
N ASP A 195 1.97 28.68 18.50
CA ASP A 195 2.70 29.89 18.10
C ASP A 195 2.32 31.05 19.02
N PRO A 196 3.25 31.51 19.88
CA PRO A 196 2.96 32.62 20.80
C PRO A 196 2.70 33.95 20.10
N ALA A 197 3.23 34.16 18.89
CA ALA A 197 3.10 35.41 18.15
C ALA A 197 1.71 35.56 17.55
N THR A 198 1.17 34.48 16.97
CA THR A 198 -0.18 34.46 16.36
C THR A 198 -1.25 33.99 17.32
N ARG A 199 -0.88 33.42 18.48
CA ARG A 199 -1.78 32.77 19.46
C ARG A 199 -2.63 31.65 18.87
N GLN A 200 -2.13 30.97 17.85
CA GLN A 200 -2.81 29.87 17.16
C GLN A 200 -1.99 28.57 17.22
N MET A 201 -2.67 27.45 17.10
CA MET A 201 -2.00 26.17 16.89
C MET A 201 -1.43 26.15 15.47
N ARG A 202 -0.12 26.00 15.37
CA ARG A 202 0.55 25.84 14.08
C ARG A 202 0.50 24.36 13.69
N PRO A 203 0.06 24.03 12.47
CA PRO A 203 0.16 22.68 11.96
C PRO A 203 1.64 22.27 11.84
N GLY A 204 1.91 20.98 11.98
CA GLY A 204 3.23 20.44 11.70
C GLY A 204 3.62 20.60 10.24
N ALA A 205 4.92 20.62 9.98
CA ALA A 205 5.43 20.58 8.61
C ALA A 205 5.00 19.26 7.93
N ALA A 206 4.74 19.30 6.61
CA ALA A 206 4.28 18.12 5.87
C ALA A 206 5.21 16.92 6.05
N ILE A 207 6.53 17.15 6.05
CA ILE A 207 7.53 16.09 6.29
C ILE A 207 7.36 15.41 7.66
N PHE A 208 7.02 16.19 8.71
CA PHE A 208 6.81 15.64 10.03
C PHE A 208 5.55 14.76 10.09
N THR A 209 4.49 15.18 9.41
CA THR A 209 3.26 14.40 9.25
C THR A 209 3.55 13.07 8.52
N SER A 210 4.26 13.13 7.39
CA SER A 210 4.62 11.93 6.61
C SER A 210 5.51 10.96 7.40
N LEU A 211 6.44 11.47 8.22
CA LEU A 211 7.26 10.62 9.08
C LEU A 211 6.41 9.90 10.14
N ASN A 212 5.44 10.57 10.76
CA ASN A 212 4.56 9.95 11.77
C ASN A 212 3.63 8.86 11.21
N GLU A 213 3.40 8.85 9.89
CA GLU A 213 2.64 7.77 9.26
C GLU A 213 3.38 6.44 9.31
N LEU A 214 4.71 6.46 9.15
CA LEU A 214 5.56 5.26 9.05
C LEU A 214 6.37 4.95 10.30
N PHE A 215 6.67 5.96 11.14
CA PHE A 215 7.56 5.86 12.29
C PHE A 215 6.89 6.37 13.57
N ASP A 216 7.37 5.90 14.71
CA ASP A 216 7.13 6.55 16.02
C ASP A 216 8.14 7.71 16.17
N VAL A 217 7.68 8.93 15.85
CA VAL A 217 8.56 10.10 15.82
C VAL A 217 8.60 10.77 17.16
N ARG A 218 9.75 10.69 17.85
CA ARG A 218 10.01 11.36 19.12
C ARG A 218 10.79 12.63 18.91
N GLN A 219 10.17 13.78 19.17
CA GLN A 219 10.86 15.06 19.13
C GLN A 219 11.72 15.23 20.38
N LEU A 220 13.03 15.40 20.17
CA LEU A 220 13.99 15.64 21.25
C LEU A 220 14.28 17.14 21.35
N ASN A 221 14.31 17.64 22.60
CA ASN A 221 14.61 19.04 22.85
C ASN A 221 16.12 19.29 22.79
N GLN A 222 16.56 20.17 21.88
CA GLN A 222 17.94 20.53 21.69
C GLN A 222 18.64 21.04 22.96
N ALA A 223 17.92 21.75 23.82
CA ALA A 223 18.48 22.34 25.03
C ALA A 223 18.45 21.40 26.25
N ALA A 224 17.63 20.34 26.23
CA ALA A 224 17.41 19.49 27.40
C ALA A 224 17.87 18.03 27.22
N THR A 225 18.29 17.65 26.01
CA THR A 225 18.67 16.27 25.70
C THR A 225 20.13 16.02 26.05
N ALA A 226 20.38 15.41 27.21
CA ALA A 226 21.72 14.96 27.61
C ALA A 226 21.98 13.48 27.29
N LYS A 227 20.94 12.71 26.93
CA LYS A 227 21.05 11.29 26.58
C LYS A 227 19.95 10.91 25.58
N ILE A 228 20.33 10.15 24.54
CA ILE A 228 19.38 9.64 23.55
C ILE A 228 18.88 8.26 24.00
N ASP A 229 17.56 8.12 24.02
CA ASP A 229 16.87 6.89 24.42
C ASP A 229 17.37 5.68 23.61
N PRO A 230 17.66 4.53 24.25
CA PRO A 230 18.05 3.30 23.59
C PRO A 230 17.03 2.76 22.59
N GLU A 231 15.76 3.06 22.74
CA GLU A 231 14.71 2.63 21.79
C GLU A 231 14.80 3.35 20.44
N ILE A 232 15.42 4.54 20.40
CA ILE A 232 15.64 5.28 19.17
C ILE A 232 16.65 4.53 18.30
N GLN A 233 16.23 4.15 17.11
CA GLN A 233 17.06 3.42 16.15
C GLN A 233 17.72 4.36 15.13
N THR A 234 17.03 5.45 14.81
CA THR A 234 17.50 6.46 13.86
C THR A 234 17.32 7.85 14.47
N LEU A 235 18.36 8.66 14.39
CA LEU A 235 18.34 10.06 14.81
C LEU A 235 18.41 10.97 13.59
N VAL A 236 17.44 11.87 13.49
CA VAL A 236 17.37 12.87 12.41
C VAL A 236 17.71 14.23 13.00
N LEU A 237 18.75 14.83 12.48
CA LEU A 237 19.17 16.21 12.82
C LEU A 237 18.74 17.14 11.69
N VAL A 238 17.96 18.16 12.01
CA VAL A 238 17.52 19.15 11.03
C VAL A 238 18.05 20.52 11.42
N HIS A 239 18.85 21.12 10.56
CA HIS A 239 19.49 22.40 10.80
C HIS A 239 20.28 22.42 12.14
N PRO A 240 21.30 21.54 12.30
CA PRO A 240 22.07 21.42 13.55
C PRO A 240 22.95 22.66 13.73
N LYS A 241 22.52 23.58 14.58
CA LYS A 241 23.30 24.77 14.97
C LYS A 241 23.29 24.92 16.50
N ASP A 242 24.39 25.39 17.04
CA ASP A 242 24.54 25.78 18.44
C ASP A 242 24.19 24.66 19.46
N TYR A 243 24.58 23.43 19.16
CA TYR A 243 24.40 22.32 20.08
C TYR A 243 25.32 22.41 21.29
N SER A 244 24.77 22.16 22.49
CA SER A 244 25.55 22.05 23.73
C SER A 244 26.56 20.89 23.66
N GLU A 245 27.63 20.95 24.44
CA GLU A 245 28.62 19.87 24.54
C GLU A 245 27.95 18.55 24.98
N ASP A 246 26.98 18.61 25.88
CA ASP A 246 26.24 17.43 26.37
C ASP A 246 25.44 16.79 25.22
N LEU A 247 24.78 17.59 24.37
CA LEU A 247 24.03 17.07 23.22
C LEU A 247 24.98 16.48 22.16
N GLN A 248 26.09 17.15 21.88
CA GLN A 248 27.11 16.64 20.95
C GLN A 248 27.65 15.30 21.43
N TYR A 249 27.96 15.20 22.73
CA TYR A 249 28.38 13.93 23.34
C TYR A 249 27.29 12.86 23.27
N ALA A 250 26.03 13.21 23.52
CA ALA A 250 24.92 12.27 23.42
C ALA A 250 24.74 11.72 21.99
N ILE A 251 24.92 12.58 20.97
CA ILE A 251 24.88 12.18 19.54
C ILE A 251 26.07 11.28 19.21
N ASP A 252 27.29 11.62 19.66
CA ASP A 252 28.47 10.78 19.48
C ASP A 252 28.27 9.38 20.06
N GLN A 253 27.82 9.29 21.32
CA GLN A 253 27.52 8.03 21.98
C GLN A 253 26.40 7.25 21.28
N PHE A 254 25.43 7.92 20.71
CA PHE A 254 24.38 7.28 19.92
C PHE A 254 24.96 6.60 18.68
N VAL A 255 25.82 7.30 17.93
CA VAL A 255 26.49 6.74 16.73
C VAL A 255 27.46 5.62 17.12
N MET A 256 28.24 5.80 18.18
CA MET A 256 29.21 4.80 18.65
C MET A 256 28.53 3.47 19.08
N ARG A 257 27.30 3.51 19.58
CA ARG A 257 26.54 2.30 19.91
C ARG A 257 25.82 1.65 18.70
N GLY A 258 26.04 2.18 17.48
CA GLY A 258 25.48 1.65 16.21
C GLY A 258 24.14 2.28 15.81
N GLY A 259 23.75 3.42 16.37
CA GLY A 259 22.58 4.17 15.93
C GLY A 259 22.77 4.79 14.55
N ASN A 260 21.69 4.86 13.75
CA ASN A 260 21.69 5.48 12.43
C ASN A 260 21.50 7.00 12.55
N LEU A 261 22.36 7.78 11.90
CA LEU A 261 22.29 9.24 11.91
C LEU A 261 22.01 9.79 10.52
N LEU A 262 20.99 10.63 10.41
CA LEU A 262 20.67 11.41 9.22
C LEU A 262 20.71 12.90 9.55
N ALA A 263 21.58 13.67 8.89
CA ALA A 263 21.70 15.09 9.13
C ALA A 263 21.38 15.93 7.88
N PHE A 264 20.46 16.88 8.04
CA PHE A 264 20.14 17.89 7.05
C PHE A 264 20.82 19.19 7.45
N VAL A 265 21.89 19.53 6.78
CA VAL A 265 22.72 20.70 7.05
C VAL A 265 22.42 21.77 6.01
N ASP A 266 22.06 22.95 6.48
CA ASP A 266 21.96 24.14 5.64
C ASP A 266 23.31 24.90 5.69
N PRO A 267 24.00 25.09 4.56
CA PRO A 267 25.28 25.79 4.54
C PRO A 267 25.17 27.30 4.74
N ASN A 268 23.98 27.90 4.78
CA ASN A 268 23.77 29.36 4.94
C ASN A 268 23.53 29.76 6.40
#